data_38c81f1775931f720be7d470e0e02f87
#
_entry.id   38c81f1775931f720be7d470e0e02f87
#
_cell.length_a   1.000
_cell.length_b   1.000
_cell.length_c   1.000
_cell.angle_alpha   90.00
_cell.angle_beta   90.00
_cell.angle_gamma   90.00
#
_symmetry.space_group_name_H-M   'P 1'
#
loop_
_entity.id
_entity.type
_entity.pdbx_description
1 polymer ?
#
loop_
_entity_poly.entity_id
_entity_poly.type
_entity_poly.pdbx_seq_one_letter_code
_entity_poly.pdbx_strand_id
1 'polypeptide(L)'
;MFKDMKKIYVLVASALLATATTATAGGILTNTNQSIDFLRNPARDAAIGLDGVYSNPAGVAFLPEGFHLGINWQYAHQTRTITSNNPVFALGRKNGGNTAKVFEGVADAPCIPSIQAAYNKGNWSMQFNFSVPGGGGSCEFADGLGSFESVVGSIANMLQPLGATGYDMDGYMQGRNYYFGFQLGTAYKVSDQLSVYGGLRLLYGTATYKAKISNIMVNTAGGYVDFGSFLQGAETTLDGGISQINAGIAQYEAAGAPVPVELTAQKAQLEGTKQSLNALQKYSQGVNLLCNQSSVGVAPIIGIDYKFGRFNLAAKYEFKTEIHMKNESTVNEASEIPAVNKFRDAEKIDEDSPAQLAVGAMWNITDDVRLNLGYHHFYDKDANWYNNTQDLLDGGTNEYLAGVEWDITDRLTVSGGTQLTRYQLTDAYMNDMSFVVNSYSLGFGFNYKASDHVTLKAGYFQTNYENYDRVTTKEPLVSDSFTRTNRVLGIGCELAF
;
A
#
# COMPACT_ATOMS: atom_id res chain seq x y z
N MET A 1 -34.26 -20.50 -20.54
CA MET A 1 -33.30 -20.01 -21.52
C MET A 1 -33.47 -18.52 -21.87
N PHE A 2 -34.62 -18.03 -22.37
CA PHE A 2 -34.77 -16.61 -22.76
C PHE A 2 -34.81 -15.57 -21.61
N LYS A 3 -35.25 -15.96 -20.41
CA LYS A 3 -35.31 -15.07 -19.24
C LYS A 3 -33.94 -14.86 -18.62
N ASP A 4 -33.02 -15.80 -18.84
CA ASP A 4 -31.66 -15.76 -18.29
C ASP A 4 -30.71 -14.93 -19.17
N MET A 5 -30.96 -14.85 -20.49
CA MET A 5 -30.16 -14.06 -21.41
C MET A 5 -30.34 -12.54 -21.25
N LYS A 6 -31.52 -12.04 -20.79
CA LYS A 6 -31.69 -10.62 -20.37
C LYS A 6 -30.81 -10.28 -19.17
N LYS A 7 -30.57 -11.26 -18.29
CA LYS A 7 -29.66 -11.08 -17.16
C LYS A 7 -28.19 -10.95 -17.60
N ILE A 8 -27.81 -11.58 -18.72
CA ILE A 8 -26.44 -11.45 -19.28
C ILE A 8 -26.16 -10.01 -19.71
N TYR A 9 -27.12 -9.31 -20.31
CA TYR A 9 -26.96 -7.92 -20.73
C TYR A 9 -26.73 -6.95 -19.57
N VAL A 10 -27.47 -7.15 -18.49
CA VAL A 10 -27.36 -6.32 -17.27
C VAL A 10 -26.13 -6.73 -16.48
N LEU A 11 -25.76 -8.03 -16.46
CA LEU A 11 -24.60 -8.55 -15.72
C LEU A 11 -23.26 -8.21 -16.41
N VAL A 12 -23.17 -8.22 -17.75
CA VAL A 12 -21.95 -7.80 -18.47
C VAL A 12 -21.69 -6.30 -18.22
N ALA A 13 -22.71 -5.47 -18.31
CA ALA A 13 -22.59 -4.04 -18.01
C ALA A 13 -22.29 -3.79 -16.52
N SER A 14 -22.89 -4.56 -15.60
CA SER A 14 -22.65 -4.42 -14.18
C SER A 14 -21.35 -5.07 -13.69
N ALA A 15 -20.89 -6.17 -14.30
CA ALA A 15 -19.57 -6.74 -13.98
C ALA A 15 -18.43 -5.86 -14.52
N LEU A 16 -18.58 -5.26 -15.69
CA LEU A 16 -17.66 -4.26 -16.23
C LEU A 16 -17.65 -2.97 -15.36
N LEU A 17 -18.78 -2.62 -14.75
CA LEU A 17 -18.90 -1.52 -13.79
C LEU A 17 -18.44 -1.90 -12.37
N ALA A 18 -18.62 -3.15 -11.94
CA ALA A 18 -18.18 -3.62 -10.63
C ALA A 18 -16.68 -3.96 -10.58
N THR A 19 -16.07 -4.30 -11.73
CA THR A 19 -14.59 -4.41 -11.85
C THR A 19 -13.92 -3.04 -12.02
N ALA A 20 -14.72 -1.97 -12.19
CA ALA A 20 -14.28 -0.59 -12.13
C ALA A 20 -14.07 -0.06 -10.69
N THR A 21 -14.00 -0.94 -9.67
CA THR A 21 -13.33 -0.54 -8.44
C THR A 21 -11.87 -0.31 -8.84
N THR A 22 -11.57 0.95 -9.09
CA THR A 22 -10.24 1.45 -9.37
C THR A 22 -9.30 0.81 -8.36
N ALA A 23 -8.32 0.07 -8.83
CA ALA A 23 -7.21 -0.41 -8.00
C ALA A 23 -6.44 0.82 -7.53
N THR A 24 -6.94 1.44 -6.50
CA THR A 24 -6.35 2.61 -5.86
C THR A 24 -5.42 2.06 -4.80
N ALA A 25 -4.13 1.96 -5.14
CA ALA A 25 -3.14 1.83 -4.10
C ALA A 25 -3.30 3.05 -3.19
N GLY A 26 -3.53 2.84 -1.90
CA GLY A 26 -3.49 3.91 -0.91
C GLY A 26 -2.13 4.61 -0.97
N GLY A 27 -2.06 5.83 -0.45
CA GLY A 27 -0.88 6.67 -0.48
C GLY A 27 0.38 6.05 0.12
N ILE A 28 1.44 6.81 0.14
CA ILE A 28 2.76 6.39 0.65
C ILE A 28 2.63 5.92 2.11
N LEU A 29 3.09 4.70 2.38
CA LEU A 29 3.33 4.28 3.76
C LEU A 29 4.47 5.13 4.34
N THR A 30 4.15 6.00 5.27
CA THR A 30 5.15 6.79 6.00
C THR A 30 5.80 5.93 7.07
N ASN A 31 7.13 5.96 7.13
CA ASN A 31 7.92 5.21 8.10
C ASN A 31 8.64 6.18 9.03
N THR A 32 8.36 6.11 10.31
CA THR A 32 9.01 6.93 11.34
C THR A 32 10.20 6.22 12.02
N ASN A 33 10.34 4.91 11.82
CA ASN A 33 11.38 4.05 12.39
C ASN A 33 12.76 4.21 11.71
N GLN A 34 13.31 5.43 11.75
CA GLN A 34 14.53 5.76 10.98
C GLN A 34 15.85 5.63 11.78
N SER A 35 15.81 5.07 12.99
CA SER A 35 16.99 4.83 13.83
C SER A 35 16.81 3.59 14.70
N ILE A 36 17.90 3.08 15.27
CA ILE A 36 17.83 2.00 16.27
C ILE A 36 17.24 2.52 17.59
N ASP A 37 17.44 3.80 17.88
CA ASP A 37 16.84 4.44 19.06
C ASP A 37 15.31 4.41 18.98
N PHE A 38 14.72 4.57 17.80
CA PHE A 38 13.28 4.40 17.60
C PHE A 38 12.85 2.93 17.81
N LEU A 39 13.60 1.96 17.28
CA LEU A 39 13.22 0.55 17.43
C LEU A 39 13.17 0.12 18.90
N ARG A 40 14.06 0.65 19.74
CA ARG A 40 14.11 0.35 21.16
C ARG A 40 13.16 1.18 22.01
N ASN A 41 12.80 2.40 21.56
CA ASN A 41 11.88 3.33 22.21
C ASN A 41 11.30 4.27 21.15
N PRO A 42 10.05 4.05 20.67
CA PRO A 42 9.50 4.84 19.56
C PRO A 42 9.18 6.30 19.91
N ALA A 43 9.01 6.65 21.20
CA ALA A 43 8.71 8.02 21.62
C ALA A 43 10.00 8.88 21.63
N ARG A 44 10.46 9.29 20.44
CA ARG A 44 11.72 10.04 20.25
C ARG A 44 11.53 11.53 20.06
N ASP A 45 10.30 12.04 20.01
CA ASP A 45 9.97 13.39 19.56
C ASP A 45 10.52 14.50 20.45
N ALA A 46 10.76 14.24 21.75
CA ALA A 46 11.43 15.15 22.66
C ALA A 46 12.73 14.59 23.25
N ALA A 47 13.18 13.43 22.77
CA ALA A 47 14.47 12.89 23.20
C ALA A 47 15.63 13.69 22.59
N ILE A 48 16.66 13.92 23.41
CA ILE A 48 17.90 14.59 22.96
C ILE A 48 18.93 13.51 22.65
N GLY A 49 19.17 13.29 21.38
CA GLY A 49 20.08 12.29 20.84
C GLY A 49 20.42 12.58 19.40
N LEU A 50 21.38 11.87 18.81
CA LEU A 50 21.73 12.06 17.39
C LEU A 50 20.60 11.62 16.44
N ASP A 51 19.80 10.63 16.83
CA ASP A 51 18.59 10.23 16.11
C ASP A 51 17.57 11.36 15.97
N GLY A 52 17.67 12.38 16.84
CA GLY A 52 16.92 13.62 16.77
C GLY A 52 17.06 14.35 15.43
N VAL A 53 18.15 14.15 14.69
CA VAL A 53 18.27 14.73 13.33
C VAL A 53 17.05 14.40 12.47
N TYR A 54 16.43 13.24 12.69
CA TYR A 54 15.15 12.86 12.07
C TYR A 54 13.93 13.23 12.94
N SER A 55 13.92 12.84 14.23
CA SER A 55 12.73 12.91 15.09
C SER A 55 12.55 14.26 15.79
N ASN A 56 13.62 14.84 16.34
CA ASN A 56 13.65 16.12 17.11
C ASN A 56 14.84 16.97 16.69
N PRO A 57 14.85 17.53 15.47
CA PRO A 57 16.06 18.18 14.95
C PRO A 57 16.46 19.46 15.70
N ALA A 58 15.52 20.13 16.38
CA ALA A 58 15.85 21.26 17.26
C ALA A 58 16.63 20.82 18.50
N GLY A 59 16.27 19.66 19.09
CA GLY A 59 16.94 19.12 20.28
C GLY A 59 18.41 18.74 20.06
N VAL A 60 18.81 18.45 18.81
CA VAL A 60 20.21 18.11 18.46
C VAL A 60 21.18 19.24 18.77
N ALA A 61 20.73 20.50 18.80
CA ALA A 61 21.57 21.65 19.18
C ALA A 61 22.04 21.59 20.64
N PHE A 62 21.43 20.74 21.46
CA PHE A 62 21.83 20.54 22.86
C PHE A 62 22.82 19.39 23.07
N LEU A 63 23.22 18.66 22.01
CA LEU A 63 24.32 17.70 22.08
C LEU A 63 25.66 18.45 22.32
N PRO A 64 26.68 17.75 22.82
CA PRO A 64 28.03 18.32 22.95
C PRO A 64 28.55 18.94 21.66
N GLU A 65 29.46 19.89 21.78
CA GLU A 65 30.18 20.40 20.61
C GLU A 65 31.02 19.30 19.96
N GLY A 66 31.15 19.37 18.64
CA GLY A 66 31.92 18.42 17.85
C GLY A 66 31.10 17.79 16.72
N PHE A 67 31.66 16.76 16.14
CA PHE A 67 31.04 16.01 15.06
C PHE A 67 30.44 14.70 15.57
N HIS A 68 29.20 14.45 15.23
CA HIS A 68 28.43 13.25 15.58
C HIS A 68 28.00 12.53 14.30
N LEU A 69 28.17 11.21 14.25
CA LEU A 69 27.79 10.38 13.11
C LEU A 69 27.14 9.08 13.61
N GLY A 70 25.93 8.82 13.18
CA GLY A 70 25.19 7.58 13.43
C GLY A 70 24.97 6.82 12.12
N ILE A 71 25.25 5.52 12.14
CA ILE A 71 24.98 4.59 11.04
C ILE A 71 24.12 3.47 11.58
N ASN A 72 22.99 3.23 10.92
CA ASN A 72 22.01 2.22 11.32
C ASN A 72 21.74 1.26 10.16
N TRP A 73 21.49 0.03 10.50
CA TRP A 73 21.02 -1.02 9.63
C TRP A 73 19.84 -1.73 10.26
N GLN A 74 18.76 -1.93 9.49
CA GLN A 74 17.57 -2.64 9.92
C GLN A 74 17.23 -3.75 8.92
N TYR A 75 16.75 -4.87 9.45
CA TYR A 75 16.09 -5.93 8.71
C TYR A 75 14.62 -5.93 9.08
N ALA A 76 13.72 -5.90 8.09
CA ALA A 76 12.29 -6.00 8.31
C ALA A 76 11.69 -7.19 7.55
N HIS A 77 10.84 -7.95 8.24
CA HIS A 77 10.02 -9.01 7.68
C HIS A 77 8.54 -8.67 7.91
N GLN A 78 7.75 -8.71 6.83
CA GLN A 78 6.33 -8.39 6.85
C GLN A 78 5.53 -9.44 6.10
N THR A 79 4.33 -9.74 6.59
CA THR A 79 3.30 -10.44 5.82
C THR A 79 2.08 -9.55 5.66
N ARG A 80 1.35 -9.73 4.56
CA ARG A 80 0.06 -9.13 4.29
C ARG A 80 -0.89 -10.24 3.92
N THR A 81 -1.93 -10.44 4.69
CA THR A 81 -2.88 -11.54 4.48
C THR A 81 -4.27 -10.97 4.23
N ILE A 82 -4.87 -11.40 3.14
CA ILE A 82 -6.25 -11.08 2.79
C ILE A 82 -7.03 -12.39 2.74
N THR A 83 -8.03 -12.53 3.60
CA THR A 83 -8.97 -13.64 3.53
C THR A 83 -10.24 -13.14 2.84
N SER A 84 -10.43 -13.53 1.58
CA SER A 84 -11.61 -13.15 0.79
C SER A 84 -12.60 -14.27 0.73
N ASN A 85 -13.89 -13.95 0.91
CA ASN A 85 -15.01 -14.86 0.71
C ASN A 85 -15.88 -14.32 -0.42
N ASN A 86 -15.85 -14.99 -1.56
CA ASN A 86 -16.58 -14.60 -2.76
C ASN A 86 -17.22 -15.84 -3.39
N PRO A 87 -18.56 -15.85 -3.65
CA PRO A 87 -19.24 -17.00 -4.23
C PRO A 87 -18.62 -17.50 -5.55
N VAL A 88 -18.03 -16.61 -6.36
CA VAL A 88 -17.43 -17.02 -7.64
C VAL A 88 -16.16 -17.87 -7.48
N PHE A 89 -15.51 -17.82 -6.32
CA PHE A 89 -14.35 -18.67 -6.05
C PHE A 89 -14.67 -20.16 -6.05
N ALA A 90 -15.91 -20.54 -5.69
CA ALA A 90 -16.35 -21.92 -5.74
C ALA A 90 -16.29 -22.53 -7.16
N LEU A 91 -16.30 -21.70 -8.21
CA LEU A 91 -16.16 -22.12 -9.61
C LEU A 91 -14.70 -22.39 -10.00
N GLY A 92 -13.74 -21.91 -9.21
CA GLY A 92 -12.31 -22.05 -9.48
C GLY A 92 -11.82 -23.48 -9.27
N ARG A 93 -11.11 -24.02 -10.25
CA ARG A 93 -10.54 -25.37 -10.21
C ARG A 93 -9.68 -25.62 -8.97
N LYS A 94 -8.85 -24.63 -8.62
CA LYS A 94 -7.89 -24.70 -7.50
C LYS A 94 -8.54 -24.52 -6.13
N ASN A 95 -9.79 -24.06 -6.09
CA ASN A 95 -10.47 -23.71 -4.84
C ASN A 95 -11.32 -24.87 -4.26
N GLY A 96 -11.48 -25.99 -4.99
CA GLY A 96 -12.16 -27.18 -4.49
C GLY A 96 -13.63 -26.96 -4.07
N GLY A 97 -14.33 -25.99 -4.69
CA GLY A 97 -15.70 -25.62 -4.34
C GLY A 97 -15.83 -24.66 -3.16
N ASN A 98 -14.71 -24.18 -2.57
CA ASN A 98 -14.73 -23.23 -1.48
C ASN A 98 -14.93 -21.80 -2.00
N THR A 99 -15.73 -21.02 -1.27
CA THR A 99 -15.94 -19.59 -1.50
C THR A 99 -14.90 -18.72 -0.79
N ALA A 100 -14.26 -19.27 0.24
CA ALA A 100 -13.23 -18.58 1.01
C ALA A 100 -11.83 -18.96 0.50
N LYS A 101 -10.98 -17.94 0.29
CA LYS A 101 -9.59 -18.09 -0.13
C LYS A 101 -8.69 -17.09 0.59
N VAL A 102 -7.47 -17.53 0.93
CA VAL A 102 -6.44 -16.69 1.55
C VAL A 102 -5.41 -16.32 0.49
N PHE A 103 -5.11 -15.03 0.41
CA PHE A 103 -4.04 -14.46 -0.40
C PHE A 103 -2.98 -13.89 0.54
N GLU A 104 -1.77 -14.41 0.45
CA GLU A 104 -0.68 -14.01 1.32
C GLU A 104 0.43 -13.34 0.52
N GLY A 105 0.79 -12.13 0.95
CA GLY A 105 1.91 -11.38 0.43
C GLY A 105 3.03 -11.34 1.47
N VAL A 106 4.25 -11.66 1.02
CA VAL A 106 5.45 -11.63 1.86
C VAL A 106 6.37 -10.51 1.39
N ALA A 107 6.89 -9.74 2.34
CA ALA A 107 7.85 -8.68 2.10
C ALA A 107 9.04 -8.79 3.04
N ASP A 108 10.21 -8.99 2.45
CA ASP A 108 11.49 -8.98 3.13
C ASP A 108 12.31 -7.76 2.69
N ALA A 109 12.76 -6.97 3.67
CA ALA A 109 13.69 -5.87 3.46
C ALA A 109 14.98 -6.15 4.23
N PRO A 110 15.97 -6.81 3.60
CA PRO A 110 17.18 -7.27 4.29
C PRO A 110 18.11 -6.13 4.69
N CYS A 111 17.94 -4.96 4.11
CA CYS A 111 18.75 -3.79 4.42
C CYS A 111 17.94 -2.51 4.28
N ILE A 112 17.62 -1.89 5.41
CA ILE A 112 17.06 -0.54 5.50
C ILE A 112 18.11 0.32 6.19
N PRO A 113 18.93 1.06 5.42
CA PRO A 113 19.99 1.88 5.99
C PRO A 113 19.46 3.24 6.43
N SER A 114 20.07 3.83 7.47
CA SER A 114 19.96 5.24 7.75
C SER A 114 21.27 5.82 8.30
N ILE A 115 21.48 7.11 8.03
CA ILE A 115 22.66 7.84 8.48
C ILE A 115 22.18 9.16 9.07
N GLN A 116 22.59 9.48 10.29
CA GLN A 116 22.41 10.76 10.95
C GLN A 116 23.77 11.38 11.20
N ALA A 117 23.95 12.65 10.87
CA ALA A 117 25.14 13.40 11.20
C ALA A 117 24.79 14.78 11.71
N ALA A 118 25.56 15.26 12.67
CA ALA A 118 25.46 16.61 13.18
C ALA A 118 26.85 17.18 13.48
N TYR A 119 27.02 18.46 13.21
CA TYR A 119 28.18 19.23 13.63
C TYR A 119 27.74 20.42 14.49
N ASN A 120 28.05 20.33 15.78
CA ASN A 120 27.68 21.33 16.78
C ASN A 120 28.86 22.24 17.09
N LYS A 121 28.64 23.56 16.96
CA LYS A 121 29.65 24.58 17.31
C LYS A 121 28.96 25.83 17.81
N GLY A 122 29.25 26.22 19.07
CA GLY A 122 28.59 27.34 19.75
C GLY A 122 27.08 27.12 19.82
N ASN A 123 26.30 28.02 19.24
CA ASN A 123 24.83 27.93 19.23
C ASN A 123 24.28 27.21 17.97
N TRP A 124 25.14 26.77 17.06
CA TRP A 124 24.71 26.19 15.79
C TRP A 124 24.89 24.68 15.75
N SER A 125 23.93 23.99 15.15
CA SER A 125 23.98 22.59 14.81
C SER A 125 23.64 22.41 13.33
N MET A 126 24.62 22.02 12.51
CA MET A 126 24.40 21.66 11.11
C MET A 126 24.10 20.16 11.05
N GLN A 127 23.04 19.78 10.34
CA GLN A 127 22.50 18.43 10.39
C GLN A 127 22.27 17.84 9.01
N PHE A 128 22.56 16.54 8.90
CA PHE A 128 22.27 15.72 7.73
C PHE A 128 21.60 14.42 8.15
N ASN A 129 20.54 14.01 7.43
CA ASN A 129 19.96 12.68 7.55
C ASN A 129 19.76 12.06 6.17
N PHE A 130 20.14 10.80 6.07
CA PHE A 130 19.69 9.88 5.00
C PHE A 130 18.85 8.79 5.62
N SER A 131 17.67 8.52 5.05
CA SER A 131 16.72 7.55 5.58
C SER A 131 15.76 7.05 4.50
N VAL A 132 14.87 6.11 4.86
CA VAL A 132 13.81 5.59 3.99
C VAL A 132 12.44 5.93 4.63
N PRO A 133 12.02 7.21 4.63
CA PRO A 133 10.84 7.67 5.36
C PRO A 133 9.51 7.23 4.72
N GLY A 134 9.55 6.50 3.62
CA GLY A 134 8.34 6.01 2.97
C GLY A 134 8.55 4.75 2.16
N GLY A 135 7.45 4.04 1.95
CA GLY A 135 7.40 2.83 1.15
C GLY A 135 7.26 1.55 1.97
N GLY A 136 6.80 0.49 1.31
CA GLY A 136 6.52 -0.82 1.92
C GLY A 136 7.56 -1.90 1.61
N GLY A 137 8.68 -1.56 0.98
CA GLY A 137 9.62 -2.57 0.48
C GLY A 137 9.11 -3.29 -0.76
N SER A 138 9.48 -4.55 -0.93
CA SER A 138 8.99 -5.43 -2.00
C SER A 138 8.05 -6.46 -1.38
N CYS A 139 6.77 -6.45 -1.80
CA CYS A 139 5.76 -7.41 -1.38
C CYS A 139 5.32 -8.24 -2.59
N GLU A 140 5.31 -9.56 -2.44
CA GLU A 140 4.97 -10.51 -3.49
C GLU A 140 3.80 -11.38 -3.05
N PHE A 141 2.77 -11.44 -3.90
CA PHE A 141 1.64 -12.35 -3.83
C PHE A 141 1.78 -13.36 -4.97
N ALA A 142 2.29 -14.53 -4.66
CA ALA A 142 2.62 -15.56 -5.65
C ALA A 142 1.39 -16.14 -6.35
N ASP A 143 0.24 -16.13 -5.67
CA ASP A 143 -1.05 -16.62 -6.19
C ASP A 143 -1.97 -15.47 -6.67
N GLY A 144 -1.42 -14.26 -6.83
CA GLY A 144 -2.19 -13.07 -7.19
C GLY A 144 -3.03 -12.51 -6.06
N LEU A 145 -4.15 -11.86 -6.41
CA LEU A 145 -5.03 -11.16 -5.48
C LEU A 145 -6.49 -11.62 -5.65
N GLY A 146 -7.30 -11.44 -4.62
CA GLY A 146 -8.73 -11.73 -4.64
C GLY A 146 -9.48 -10.92 -5.71
N SER A 147 -9.10 -9.67 -5.93
CA SER A 147 -9.63 -8.83 -7.00
C SER A 147 -9.35 -9.41 -8.40
N PHE A 148 -8.17 -10.00 -8.64
CA PHE A 148 -7.83 -10.61 -9.93
C PHE A 148 -8.69 -11.85 -10.18
N GLU A 149 -8.78 -12.72 -9.20
CA GLU A 149 -9.55 -13.95 -9.30
C GLU A 149 -11.06 -13.68 -9.39
N SER A 150 -11.55 -12.67 -8.70
CA SER A 150 -12.95 -12.23 -8.76
C SER A 150 -13.38 -11.81 -10.16
N VAL A 151 -12.50 -11.17 -10.94
CA VAL A 151 -12.77 -10.80 -12.34
C VAL A 151 -12.97 -12.04 -13.19
N VAL A 152 -12.04 -12.99 -13.14
CA VAL A 152 -12.10 -14.23 -13.95
C VAL A 152 -13.29 -15.09 -13.52
N GLY A 153 -13.51 -15.25 -12.21
CA GLY A 153 -14.63 -16.00 -11.67
C GLY A 153 -15.99 -15.39 -12.04
N SER A 154 -16.11 -14.06 -12.04
CA SER A 154 -17.32 -13.35 -12.46
C SER A 154 -17.60 -13.54 -13.95
N ILE A 155 -16.56 -13.52 -14.81
CA ILE A 155 -16.69 -13.81 -16.24
C ILE A 155 -17.17 -15.26 -16.42
N ALA A 156 -16.55 -16.23 -15.75
CA ALA A 156 -16.96 -17.64 -15.84
C ALA A 156 -18.41 -17.85 -15.38
N ASN A 157 -18.82 -17.20 -14.28
CA ASN A 157 -20.19 -17.23 -13.79
C ASN A 157 -21.19 -16.65 -14.80
N MET A 158 -20.83 -15.57 -15.47
CA MET A 158 -21.62 -14.93 -16.51
C MET A 158 -21.80 -15.82 -17.76
N LEU A 159 -20.80 -16.65 -18.06
CA LEU A 159 -20.79 -17.56 -19.21
C LEU A 159 -21.49 -18.90 -18.94
N GLN A 160 -22.04 -19.14 -17.75
CA GLN A 160 -22.77 -20.38 -17.43
C GLN A 160 -23.91 -20.71 -18.43
N PRO A 161 -24.72 -19.72 -18.90
CA PRO A 161 -25.74 -19.99 -19.92
C PRO A 161 -25.17 -20.47 -21.25
N LEU A 162 -23.89 -20.26 -21.52
CA LEU A 162 -23.17 -20.73 -22.73
C LEU A 162 -22.38 -22.02 -22.48
N GLY A 163 -22.60 -22.67 -21.31
CA GLY A 163 -22.00 -23.96 -20.98
C GLY A 163 -20.74 -23.91 -20.15
N ALA A 164 -20.35 -22.74 -19.62
CA ALA A 164 -19.26 -22.63 -18.65
C ALA A 164 -19.73 -23.21 -17.30
N THR A 165 -18.89 -24.05 -16.68
CA THR A 165 -19.17 -24.65 -15.34
C THR A 165 -18.12 -24.30 -14.30
N GLY A 166 -17.02 -23.65 -14.72
CA GLY A 166 -15.95 -23.25 -13.84
C GLY A 166 -14.81 -22.57 -14.60
N TYR A 167 -13.76 -22.22 -13.88
CA TYR A 167 -12.56 -21.59 -14.45
C TYR A 167 -11.27 -22.16 -13.82
N ASP A 168 -10.15 -21.92 -14.49
CA ASP A 168 -8.79 -22.00 -13.95
C ASP A 168 -8.01 -20.77 -14.39
N MET A 169 -7.05 -20.33 -13.58
CA MET A 169 -6.17 -19.20 -13.89
C MET A 169 -4.89 -19.23 -13.06
N ASP A 170 -3.87 -18.54 -13.52
CA ASP A 170 -2.70 -18.18 -12.74
C ASP A 170 -2.69 -16.68 -12.48
N GLY A 171 -2.52 -16.31 -11.24
CA GLY A 171 -2.39 -14.93 -10.77
C GLY A 171 -1.01 -14.68 -10.17
N TYR A 172 -0.51 -13.46 -10.33
CA TYR A 172 0.73 -12.99 -9.69
C TYR A 172 0.66 -11.48 -9.48
N MET A 173 1.13 -11.01 -8.34
CA MET A 173 1.30 -9.59 -8.08
C MET A 173 2.56 -9.33 -7.26
N GLN A 174 3.37 -8.36 -7.69
CA GLN A 174 4.49 -7.83 -6.93
C GLN A 174 4.45 -6.31 -6.96
N GLY A 175 4.49 -5.69 -5.78
CA GLY A 175 4.68 -4.26 -5.62
C GLY A 175 5.96 -3.99 -4.84
N ARG A 176 6.82 -3.11 -5.35
CA ARG A 176 8.01 -2.64 -4.67
C ARG A 176 8.02 -1.13 -4.71
N ASN A 177 8.14 -0.49 -3.55
CA ASN A 177 8.27 0.95 -3.47
C ASN A 177 9.21 1.36 -2.35
N TYR A 178 10.06 2.36 -2.64
CA TYR A 178 10.97 2.99 -1.71
C TYR A 178 10.99 4.49 -1.93
N TYR A 179 11.03 5.24 -0.83
CA TYR A 179 11.23 6.67 -0.84
C TYR A 179 12.47 6.99 -0.02
N PHE A 180 13.52 7.43 -0.68
CA PHE A 180 14.80 7.79 -0.07
C PHE A 180 14.79 9.27 0.29
N GLY A 181 14.97 9.57 1.57
CA GLY A 181 14.98 10.93 2.09
C GLY A 181 16.38 11.43 2.38
N PHE A 182 16.72 12.58 1.83
CA PHE A 182 17.97 13.33 2.09
C PHE A 182 17.58 14.64 2.75
N GLN A 183 17.83 14.75 4.06
CA GLN A 183 17.48 15.94 4.84
C GLN A 183 18.74 16.74 5.18
N LEU A 184 18.67 18.03 4.96
CA LEU A 184 19.67 19.01 5.38
C LEU A 184 18.98 20.10 6.15
N GLY A 185 19.58 20.53 7.24
CA GLY A 185 19.04 21.62 8.05
C GLY A 185 19.99 22.11 9.12
N THR A 186 19.52 23.11 9.82
CA THR A 186 20.30 23.76 10.87
C THR A 186 19.41 24.06 12.06
N ALA A 187 19.88 23.71 13.25
CA ALA A 187 19.28 24.19 14.50
C ALA A 187 20.12 25.32 15.09
N TYR A 188 19.41 26.21 15.76
CA TYR A 188 20.03 27.33 16.49
C TYR A 188 19.54 27.34 17.93
N LYS A 189 20.48 27.26 18.86
CA LYS A 189 20.25 27.36 20.27
C LYS A 189 20.07 28.85 20.65
N VAL A 190 18.82 29.26 20.81
CA VAL A 190 18.44 30.65 21.17
C VAL A 190 18.86 30.96 22.61
N SER A 191 18.75 29.96 23.47
CA SER A 191 19.20 30.01 24.87
C SER A 191 19.58 28.58 25.32
N ASP A 192 20.04 28.43 26.58
CA ASP A 192 20.34 27.11 27.14
C ASP A 192 19.08 26.22 27.28
N GLN A 193 17.90 26.81 27.13
CA GLN A 193 16.62 26.12 27.24
C GLN A 193 15.89 25.97 25.89
N LEU A 194 16.09 26.87 24.94
CA LEU A 194 15.30 26.97 23.72
C LEU A 194 16.19 26.82 22.49
N SER A 195 15.80 25.93 21.61
CA SER A 195 16.36 25.85 20.27
C SER A 195 15.25 25.78 19.19
N VAL A 196 15.60 26.21 17.98
CA VAL A 196 14.72 26.17 16.80
C VAL A 196 15.47 25.52 15.64
N TYR A 197 14.72 24.91 14.74
CA TYR A 197 15.27 24.22 13.57
C TYR A 197 14.56 24.65 12.28
N GLY A 198 15.33 24.75 11.22
CA GLY A 198 14.84 24.87 9.85
C GLY A 198 15.64 24.00 8.89
N GLY A 199 14.95 23.28 8.02
CA GLY A 199 15.60 22.38 7.07
C GLY A 199 14.70 22.01 5.91
N LEU A 200 15.27 21.24 4.98
CA LEU A 200 14.58 20.70 3.81
C LEU A 200 14.85 19.20 3.71
N ARG A 201 13.86 18.44 3.28
CA ARG A 201 14.03 17.04 2.87
C ARG A 201 13.74 16.91 1.38
N LEU A 202 14.73 16.42 0.63
CA LEU A 202 14.53 15.92 -0.71
C LEU A 202 14.11 14.46 -0.61
N LEU A 203 13.00 14.09 -1.26
CA LEU A 203 12.46 12.75 -1.29
C LEU A 203 12.54 12.20 -2.71
N TYR A 204 13.31 11.13 -2.91
CA TYR A 204 13.38 10.38 -4.18
C TYR A 204 12.55 9.12 -4.07
N GLY A 205 11.45 9.08 -4.81
CA GLY A 205 10.55 7.93 -4.89
C GLY A 205 10.88 7.02 -6.07
N THR A 206 10.88 5.71 -5.86
CA THR A 206 10.96 4.69 -6.90
C THR A 206 10.01 3.54 -6.58
N ALA A 207 9.28 3.08 -7.60
CA ALA A 207 8.40 1.94 -7.48
C ALA A 207 8.48 1.03 -8.70
N THR A 208 8.17 -0.25 -8.51
CA THR A 208 8.00 -1.23 -9.58
C THR A 208 6.78 -2.06 -9.27
N TYR A 209 5.87 -2.17 -10.22
CA TYR A 209 4.69 -3.02 -10.13
C TYR A 209 4.72 -4.06 -11.23
N LYS A 210 4.46 -5.31 -10.86
CA LYS A 210 4.30 -6.43 -11.77
C LYS A 210 2.97 -7.10 -11.45
N ALA A 211 2.12 -7.26 -12.44
CA ALA A 211 0.88 -7.99 -12.30
C ALA A 211 0.69 -8.92 -13.49
N LYS A 212 0.27 -10.14 -13.22
CA LYS A 212 0.00 -11.14 -14.25
C LYS A 212 -1.28 -11.89 -13.93
N ILE A 213 -2.14 -12.00 -14.94
CA ILE A 213 -3.27 -12.92 -14.98
C ILE A 213 -3.07 -13.69 -16.29
N SER A 214 -2.94 -15.01 -16.21
CA SER A 214 -2.62 -15.84 -17.37
C SER A 214 -3.24 -17.23 -17.25
N ASN A 215 -3.10 -18.04 -18.31
CA ASN A 215 -3.64 -19.40 -18.36
C ASN A 215 -5.12 -19.46 -18.00
N ILE A 216 -5.90 -18.48 -18.51
CA ILE A 216 -7.33 -18.40 -18.23
C ILE A 216 -8.02 -19.51 -19.01
N MET A 217 -8.62 -20.46 -18.29
CA MET A 217 -9.33 -21.59 -18.82
C MET A 217 -10.78 -21.57 -18.35
N VAL A 218 -11.69 -21.99 -19.19
CA VAL A 218 -13.12 -22.19 -18.87
C VAL A 218 -13.40 -23.68 -18.86
N ASN A 219 -14.04 -24.16 -17.79
CA ASN A 219 -14.52 -25.54 -17.70
C ASN A 219 -15.85 -25.67 -18.44
N THR A 220 -15.97 -26.71 -19.26
CA THR A 220 -17.17 -27.06 -20.04
C THR A 220 -17.50 -28.53 -19.81
N ALA A 221 -18.61 -29.04 -20.38
CA ALA A 221 -18.91 -30.46 -20.38
C ALA A 221 -17.80 -31.33 -21.00
N GLY A 222 -16.98 -30.76 -21.90
CA GLY A 222 -15.82 -31.42 -22.54
C GLY A 222 -14.50 -31.23 -21.76
N GLY A 223 -14.51 -30.57 -20.60
CA GLY A 223 -13.33 -30.24 -19.80
C GLY A 223 -12.87 -28.80 -19.96
N TYR A 224 -11.64 -28.52 -19.47
CA TYR A 224 -11.05 -27.18 -19.52
C TYR A 224 -10.55 -26.83 -20.92
N VAL A 225 -10.99 -25.68 -21.43
CA VAL A 225 -10.56 -25.11 -22.70
C VAL A 225 -10.04 -23.68 -22.48
N ASP A 226 -9.13 -23.25 -23.33
CA ASP A 226 -8.63 -21.88 -23.34
C ASP A 226 -9.77 -20.88 -23.48
N PHE A 227 -9.71 -19.77 -22.73
CA PHE A 227 -10.81 -18.79 -22.69
C PHE A 227 -11.07 -18.14 -24.05
N GLY A 228 -10.03 -17.78 -24.80
CA GLY A 228 -10.18 -17.24 -26.15
C GLY A 228 -10.83 -18.26 -27.11
N SER A 229 -10.43 -19.53 -27.04
CA SER A 229 -11.01 -20.63 -27.79
C SER A 229 -12.47 -20.87 -27.42
N PHE A 230 -12.84 -20.76 -26.14
CA PHE A 230 -14.23 -20.85 -25.69
C PHE A 230 -15.08 -19.73 -26.30
N LEU A 231 -14.61 -18.48 -26.26
CA LEU A 231 -15.32 -17.33 -26.82
C LEU A 231 -15.54 -17.51 -28.35
N GLN A 232 -14.51 -17.92 -29.06
CA GLN A 232 -14.58 -18.15 -30.51
C GLN A 232 -15.58 -19.26 -30.85
N GLY A 233 -15.60 -20.36 -30.09
CA GLY A 233 -16.58 -21.44 -30.27
C GLY A 233 -18.02 -20.98 -30.00
N ALA A 234 -18.22 -20.17 -28.96
CA ALA A 234 -19.50 -19.58 -28.64
C ALA A 234 -19.98 -18.60 -29.74
N GLU A 235 -19.10 -17.74 -30.25
CA GLU A 235 -19.40 -16.85 -31.37
C GLU A 235 -19.83 -17.63 -32.63
N THR A 236 -19.10 -18.68 -32.96
CA THR A 236 -19.42 -19.55 -34.12
C THR A 236 -20.82 -20.15 -33.97
N THR A 237 -21.19 -20.59 -32.78
CA THR A 237 -22.52 -21.12 -32.45
C THR A 237 -23.62 -20.08 -32.61
N LEU A 238 -23.37 -18.85 -32.15
CA LEU A 238 -24.30 -17.71 -32.28
C LEU A 238 -24.47 -17.32 -33.76
N ASP A 239 -23.41 -17.28 -34.52
CA ASP A 239 -23.45 -16.99 -35.99
C ASP A 239 -24.27 -18.01 -36.74
N GLY A 240 -24.16 -19.30 -36.41
CA GLY A 240 -25.02 -20.33 -36.93
C GLY A 240 -26.49 -20.08 -36.61
N GLY A 241 -26.81 -19.72 -35.36
CA GLY A 241 -28.17 -19.38 -34.93
C GLY A 241 -28.73 -18.14 -35.64
N ILE A 242 -27.94 -17.08 -35.77
CA ILE A 242 -28.32 -15.85 -36.49
C ILE A 242 -28.59 -16.15 -37.97
N SER A 243 -27.75 -16.97 -38.57
CA SER A 243 -27.91 -17.36 -39.98
C SER A 243 -29.20 -18.15 -40.22
N GLN A 244 -29.57 -19.07 -39.30
CA GLN A 244 -30.83 -19.80 -39.36
C GLN A 244 -32.05 -18.87 -39.22
N ILE A 245 -32.00 -17.92 -38.31
CA ILE A 245 -33.06 -16.92 -38.12
C ILE A 245 -33.18 -16.03 -39.35
N ASN A 246 -32.05 -15.59 -39.94
CA ASN A 246 -32.07 -14.79 -41.18
C ASN A 246 -32.69 -15.55 -42.32
N ALA A 247 -32.38 -16.83 -42.48
CA ALA A 247 -33.01 -17.70 -43.50
C ALA A 247 -34.53 -17.82 -43.26
N GLY A 248 -34.98 -17.96 -42.00
CA GLY A 248 -36.38 -17.95 -41.63
C GLY A 248 -37.07 -16.62 -41.96
N ILE A 249 -36.48 -15.50 -41.66
CA ILE A 249 -36.97 -14.15 -41.97
C ILE A 249 -37.13 -14.00 -43.51
N ALA A 250 -36.12 -14.39 -44.27
CA ALA A 250 -36.15 -14.32 -45.75
C ALA A 250 -37.27 -15.15 -46.36
N GLN A 251 -37.67 -16.28 -45.76
CA GLN A 251 -38.83 -17.06 -46.21
C GLN A 251 -40.15 -16.32 -46.05
N TYR A 252 -40.36 -15.61 -44.91
CA TYR A 252 -41.55 -14.78 -44.72
C TYR A 252 -41.58 -13.60 -45.69
N GLU A 253 -40.46 -12.94 -45.89
CA GLU A 253 -40.33 -11.83 -46.86
C GLU A 253 -40.62 -12.30 -48.32
N ALA A 254 -40.07 -13.43 -48.72
CA ALA A 254 -40.30 -14.00 -50.06
C ALA A 254 -41.75 -14.42 -50.27
N ALA A 255 -42.47 -14.81 -49.22
CA ALA A 255 -43.89 -15.15 -49.24
C ALA A 255 -44.80 -13.91 -49.15
N GLY A 256 -44.25 -12.70 -49.03
CA GLY A 256 -45.04 -11.46 -48.78
C GLY A 256 -45.77 -11.48 -47.45
N ALA A 257 -45.37 -12.32 -46.49
CA ALA A 257 -46.02 -12.45 -45.19
C ALA A 257 -45.27 -11.59 -44.12
N PRO A 258 -45.99 -11.08 -43.12
CA PRO A 258 -45.33 -10.34 -42.04
C PRO A 258 -44.34 -11.22 -41.26
N VAL A 259 -43.13 -10.72 -41.02
CA VAL A 259 -42.12 -11.42 -40.24
C VAL A 259 -42.57 -11.47 -38.78
N PRO A 260 -42.60 -12.67 -38.15
CA PRO A 260 -42.94 -12.78 -36.70
C PRO A 260 -41.99 -11.93 -35.85
N VAL A 261 -42.58 -11.17 -34.91
CA VAL A 261 -41.83 -10.29 -33.99
C VAL A 261 -40.87 -11.11 -33.13
N GLU A 262 -41.21 -12.37 -32.83
CA GLU A 262 -40.38 -13.30 -32.10
C GLU A 262 -39.03 -13.58 -32.77
N LEU A 263 -39.01 -13.74 -34.10
CA LEU A 263 -37.80 -14.00 -34.88
C LEU A 263 -36.87 -12.78 -34.88
N THR A 264 -37.42 -11.58 -35.05
CA THR A 264 -36.65 -10.34 -34.99
C THR A 264 -36.12 -10.07 -33.58
N ALA A 265 -36.89 -10.38 -32.52
CA ALA A 265 -36.46 -10.30 -31.14
C ALA A 265 -35.36 -11.31 -30.82
N GLN A 266 -35.47 -12.55 -31.30
CA GLN A 266 -34.44 -13.59 -31.14
C GLN A 266 -33.13 -13.19 -31.84
N LYS A 267 -33.20 -12.68 -33.06
CA LYS A 267 -32.04 -12.17 -33.80
C LYS A 267 -31.34 -11.06 -33.00
N ALA A 268 -32.05 -10.04 -32.58
CA ALA A 268 -31.49 -8.93 -31.82
C ALA A 268 -30.83 -9.40 -30.51
N GLN A 269 -31.39 -10.44 -29.88
CA GLN A 269 -30.85 -11.01 -28.67
C GLN A 269 -29.53 -11.76 -28.93
N LEU A 270 -29.44 -12.57 -29.99
CA LEU A 270 -28.21 -13.31 -30.36
C LEU A 270 -27.10 -12.32 -30.77
N GLU A 271 -27.44 -11.28 -31.53
CA GLU A 271 -26.52 -10.22 -31.94
C GLU A 271 -25.99 -9.46 -30.73
N GLY A 272 -26.83 -9.11 -29.77
CA GLY A 272 -26.42 -8.48 -28.50
C GLY A 272 -25.52 -9.38 -27.65
N THR A 273 -25.80 -10.70 -27.60
CA THR A 273 -24.93 -11.65 -26.92
C THR A 273 -23.56 -11.74 -27.60
N LYS A 274 -23.54 -11.81 -28.95
CA LYS A 274 -22.29 -11.81 -29.72
C LYS A 274 -21.47 -10.53 -29.43
N GLN A 275 -22.10 -9.35 -29.45
CA GLN A 275 -21.41 -8.11 -29.11
C GLN A 275 -20.79 -8.14 -27.70
N SER A 276 -21.47 -8.77 -26.75
CA SER A 276 -20.95 -8.93 -25.38
C SER A 276 -19.76 -9.89 -25.33
N LEU A 277 -19.78 -11.00 -26.11
CA LEU A 277 -18.64 -11.91 -26.21
C LEU A 277 -17.42 -11.21 -26.85
N ASN A 278 -17.63 -10.44 -27.91
CA ASN A 278 -16.57 -9.66 -28.56
C ASN A 278 -15.92 -8.68 -27.57
N ALA A 279 -16.71 -8.07 -26.69
CA ALA A 279 -16.17 -7.21 -25.63
C ALA A 279 -15.32 -7.97 -24.59
N LEU A 280 -15.58 -9.28 -24.39
CA LEU A 280 -14.78 -10.13 -23.51
C LEU A 280 -13.48 -10.63 -24.16
N GLN A 281 -13.37 -10.60 -25.49
CA GLN A 281 -12.21 -11.13 -26.21
C GLN A 281 -10.90 -10.47 -25.76
N LYS A 282 -10.91 -9.17 -25.42
CA LYS A 282 -9.73 -8.46 -24.90
C LYS A 282 -9.21 -9.02 -23.57
N TYR A 283 -10.08 -9.67 -22.76
CA TYR A 283 -9.69 -10.30 -21.50
C TYR A 283 -9.09 -11.68 -21.68
N SER A 284 -9.25 -12.31 -22.87
CA SER A 284 -8.71 -13.65 -23.13
C SER A 284 -7.19 -13.70 -23.10
N GLN A 285 -6.53 -12.58 -23.38
CA GLN A 285 -5.08 -12.44 -23.31
C GLN A 285 -4.55 -12.30 -21.89
N GLY A 286 -5.45 -12.18 -20.89
CA GLY A 286 -5.10 -11.91 -19.52
C GLY A 286 -4.43 -10.54 -19.35
N VAL A 287 -3.68 -10.37 -18.26
CA VAL A 287 -2.93 -9.16 -17.95
C VAL A 287 -1.45 -9.51 -17.81
N ASN A 288 -0.58 -8.71 -18.38
CA ASN A 288 0.87 -8.78 -18.16
C ASN A 288 1.40 -7.35 -18.06
N LEU A 289 1.51 -6.86 -16.81
CA LEU A 289 1.92 -5.51 -16.47
C LEU A 289 3.34 -5.52 -15.89
N LEU A 290 4.19 -4.66 -16.42
CA LEU A 290 5.41 -4.20 -15.76
C LEU A 290 5.42 -2.67 -15.83
N CYS A 291 5.38 -2.01 -14.66
CA CYS A 291 5.44 -0.56 -14.54
C CYS A 291 6.56 -0.17 -13.58
N ASN A 292 7.49 0.64 -14.05
CA ASN A 292 8.46 1.32 -13.20
C ASN A 292 8.01 2.77 -13.02
N GLN A 293 8.23 3.30 -11.82
CA GLN A 293 7.88 4.67 -11.50
C GLN A 293 9.03 5.36 -10.77
N SER A 294 9.20 6.64 -11.01
CA SER A 294 10.15 7.47 -10.26
C SER A 294 9.66 8.90 -10.13
N SER A 295 10.06 9.56 -9.06
CA SER A 295 9.74 10.96 -8.80
C SER A 295 10.72 11.57 -7.80
N VAL A 296 10.74 12.91 -7.76
CA VAL A 296 11.46 13.70 -6.75
C VAL A 296 10.51 14.76 -6.20
N GLY A 297 10.51 14.90 -4.88
CA GLY A 297 9.79 15.97 -4.18
C GLY A 297 10.67 16.61 -3.11
N VAL A 298 10.26 17.77 -2.61
CA VAL A 298 10.97 18.49 -1.55
C VAL A 298 9.95 19.01 -0.54
N ALA A 299 10.26 18.82 0.76
CA ALA A 299 9.46 19.35 1.86
C ALA A 299 10.32 20.20 2.80
N PRO A 300 9.86 21.39 3.20
CA PRO A 300 10.40 22.11 4.35
C PRO A 300 10.14 21.34 5.65
N ILE A 301 11.01 21.54 6.64
CA ILE A 301 10.85 21.03 8.00
C ILE A 301 11.20 22.15 8.97
N ILE A 302 10.34 22.37 9.95
CA ILE A 302 10.60 23.28 11.07
C ILE A 302 10.48 22.53 12.38
N GLY A 303 11.19 23.00 13.40
CA GLY A 303 11.17 22.39 14.73
C GLY A 303 11.48 23.36 15.82
N ILE A 304 11.04 23.02 17.02
CA ILE A 304 11.31 23.74 18.26
C ILE A 304 11.52 22.75 19.39
N ASP A 305 12.45 23.03 20.28
CA ASP A 305 12.72 22.23 21.47
C ASP A 305 12.91 23.17 22.68
N TYR A 306 12.27 22.84 23.81
CA TYR A 306 12.29 23.62 25.01
C TYR A 306 12.54 22.76 26.26
N LYS A 307 13.66 23.02 26.93
CA LYS A 307 14.10 22.34 28.15
C LYS A 307 13.76 23.19 29.39
N PHE A 308 13.12 22.60 30.40
CA PHE A 308 12.89 23.25 31.65
C PHE A 308 12.93 22.27 32.84
N GLY A 309 13.86 22.49 33.75
CA GLY A 309 14.07 21.58 34.86
C GLY A 309 14.37 20.17 34.41
N ARG A 310 13.52 19.20 34.80
CA ARG A 310 13.62 17.79 34.43
C ARG A 310 12.80 17.43 33.16
N PHE A 311 12.21 18.41 32.49
CA PHE A 311 11.37 18.21 31.34
C PHE A 311 12.02 18.74 30.08
N ASN A 312 11.73 18.06 28.94
CA ASN A 312 11.96 18.55 27.61
C ASN A 312 10.68 18.43 26.79
N LEU A 313 10.30 19.47 26.07
CA LEU A 313 9.15 19.51 25.17
C LEU A 313 9.64 19.87 23.78
N ALA A 314 9.14 19.17 22.77
CA ALA A 314 9.51 19.49 21.40
C ALA A 314 8.35 19.32 20.42
N ALA A 315 8.43 20.04 19.32
CA ALA A 315 7.52 19.90 18.20
C ALA A 315 8.29 20.02 16.87
N LYS A 316 7.89 19.20 15.93
CA LYS A 316 8.38 19.22 14.54
C LYS A 316 7.18 19.24 13.60
N TYR A 317 7.25 20.06 12.57
CA TYR A 317 6.31 20.03 11.46
C TYR A 317 7.07 19.82 10.15
N GLU A 318 6.72 18.77 9.45
CA GLU A 318 7.17 18.47 8.10
C GLU A 318 6.03 18.77 7.14
N PHE A 319 6.29 19.64 6.17
CA PHE A 319 5.29 20.01 5.18
C PHE A 319 5.05 18.87 4.21
N LYS A 320 3.91 18.89 3.55
CA LYS A 320 3.56 17.95 2.48
C LYS A 320 4.64 17.93 1.41
N THR A 321 5.04 16.74 0.98
CA THR A 321 5.90 16.58 -0.20
C THR A 321 5.05 16.23 -1.40
N GLU A 322 4.98 17.11 -2.39
CA GLU A 322 4.33 16.83 -3.67
C GLU A 322 5.17 15.85 -4.47
N ILE A 323 4.55 14.72 -4.87
CA ILE A 323 5.19 13.63 -5.59
C ILE A 323 4.34 13.24 -6.78
N HIS A 324 4.89 13.40 -7.98
CA HIS A 324 4.27 13.01 -9.24
C HIS A 324 5.07 11.85 -9.85
N MET A 325 4.67 10.61 -9.55
CA MET A 325 5.33 9.40 -10.03
C MET A 325 5.11 9.27 -11.55
N LYS A 326 6.18 9.30 -12.32
CA LYS A 326 6.12 9.09 -13.77
C LYS A 326 6.17 7.60 -14.07
N ASN A 327 5.20 7.12 -14.86
CA ASN A 327 5.12 5.74 -15.32
C ASN A 327 6.05 5.49 -16.52
N GLU A 328 6.77 4.37 -16.44
CA GLU A 328 7.46 3.73 -17.56
C GLU A 328 6.92 2.29 -17.61
N SER A 329 5.94 2.06 -18.48
CA SER A 329 5.11 0.85 -18.43
C SER A 329 5.19 0.05 -19.72
N THR A 330 5.21 -1.27 -19.55
CA THR A 330 4.88 -2.24 -20.58
C THR A 330 3.63 -2.99 -20.13
N VAL A 331 2.54 -2.86 -20.87
CA VAL A 331 1.26 -3.51 -20.60
C VAL A 331 0.75 -4.11 -21.91
N ASN A 332 0.21 -5.33 -21.86
CA ASN A 332 -0.43 -5.93 -23.03
C ASN A 332 -1.77 -5.23 -23.39
N GLU A 333 -2.49 -5.69 -24.41
CA GLU A 333 -3.75 -5.08 -24.90
C GLU A 333 -4.83 -4.93 -23.82
N ALA A 334 -4.75 -5.69 -22.71
CA ALA A 334 -5.60 -5.49 -21.54
C ALA A 334 -5.38 -4.16 -20.81
N SER A 335 -4.44 -3.31 -21.24
CA SER A 335 -4.18 -1.98 -20.71
C SER A 335 -5.39 -1.03 -20.69
N GLU A 336 -6.39 -1.31 -21.51
CA GLU A 336 -7.66 -0.56 -21.52
C GLU A 336 -8.61 -0.96 -20.36
N ILE A 337 -8.29 -2.02 -19.61
CA ILE A 337 -9.04 -2.42 -18.44
C ILE A 337 -8.89 -1.33 -17.36
N PRO A 338 -9.98 -0.81 -16.76
CA PRO A 338 -9.92 0.27 -15.77
C PRO A 338 -8.97 -0.01 -14.59
N ALA A 339 -8.83 -1.28 -14.19
CA ALA A 339 -7.94 -1.71 -13.10
C ALA A 339 -6.46 -1.39 -13.35
N VAL A 340 -6.01 -1.28 -14.60
CA VAL A 340 -4.61 -0.97 -14.96
C VAL A 340 -4.42 0.48 -15.43
N ASN A 341 -5.47 1.31 -15.42
CA ASN A 341 -5.39 2.72 -15.84
C ASN A 341 -4.33 3.51 -15.07
N LYS A 342 -4.14 3.24 -13.78
CA LYS A 342 -3.11 3.87 -12.95
C LYS A 342 -1.69 3.65 -13.52
N PHE A 343 -1.48 2.62 -14.33
CA PHE A 343 -0.17 2.19 -14.81
C PHE A 343 0.04 2.46 -16.30
N ARG A 344 -0.72 3.36 -16.92
CA ARG A 344 -0.52 3.75 -18.31
C ARG A 344 0.86 4.37 -18.50
N ASP A 345 1.49 4.02 -19.63
CA ASP A 345 2.81 4.55 -19.95
C ASP A 345 2.82 6.08 -20.09
N ALA A 346 3.90 6.70 -19.67
CA ALA A 346 4.16 8.14 -19.69
C ALA A 346 3.23 9.01 -18.81
N GLU A 347 2.19 8.46 -18.18
CA GLU A 347 1.33 9.20 -17.26
C GLU A 347 2.06 9.54 -15.95
N LYS A 348 1.64 10.64 -15.33
CA LYS A 348 2.08 11.04 -14.00
C LYS A 348 0.98 10.75 -13.00
N ILE A 349 1.35 10.10 -11.91
CA ILE A 349 0.45 9.67 -10.84
C ILE A 349 0.79 10.45 -9.57
N ASP A 350 -0.19 11.12 -9.00
CA ASP A 350 -0.04 11.80 -7.73
C ASP A 350 0.02 10.79 -6.58
N GLU A 351 1.10 10.90 -5.79
CA GLU A 351 1.39 10.03 -4.63
C GLU A 351 2.09 10.86 -3.55
N ASP A 352 1.50 11.98 -3.15
CA ASP A 352 2.08 12.90 -2.17
C ASP A 352 2.40 12.20 -0.85
N SER A 353 3.51 12.60 -0.22
CA SER A 353 3.72 12.31 1.19
C SER A 353 2.97 13.34 2.04
N PRO A 354 2.07 12.92 2.93
CA PRO A 354 1.28 13.85 3.74
C PRO A 354 2.18 14.71 4.65
N ALA A 355 1.71 15.89 5.00
CA ALA A 355 2.34 16.67 6.06
C ALA A 355 2.24 15.91 7.40
N GLN A 356 3.20 16.13 8.29
CA GLN A 356 3.28 15.50 9.60
C GLN A 356 3.53 16.55 10.70
N LEU A 357 2.71 16.52 11.73
CA LEU A 357 2.98 17.14 13.02
C LEU A 357 3.47 16.06 13.98
N ALA A 358 4.63 16.27 14.62
CA ALA A 358 5.13 15.45 15.71
C ALA A 358 5.34 16.33 16.94
N VAL A 359 4.83 15.90 18.08
CA VAL A 359 5.03 16.58 19.37
C VAL A 359 5.44 15.57 20.42
N GLY A 360 6.33 15.97 21.32
CA GLY A 360 6.82 15.09 22.36
C GLY A 360 7.08 15.77 23.68
N ALA A 361 7.14 14.93 24.71
CA ALA A 361 7.56 15.29 26.06
C ALA A 361 8.50 14.22 26.61
N MET A 362 9.59 14.63 27.19
CA MET A 362 10.51 13.77 27.94
C MET A 362 10.56 14.26 29.40
N TRP A 363 10.50 13.35 30.35
CA TRP A 363 10.64 13.62 31.77
C TRP A 363 11.74 12.76 32.37
N ASN A 364 12.79 13.38 32.86
CA ASN A 364 13.82 12.74 33.68
C ASN A 364 13.26 12.48 35.08
N ILE A 365 12.65 11.29 35.31
CA ILE A 365 12.05 10.90 36.60
C ILE A 365 13.13 10.87 37.66
N THR A 366 14.26 10.26 37.32
CA THR A 366 15.52 10.29 38.09
C THR A 366 16.65 10.75 37.15
N ASP A 367 17.87 10.72 37.60
CA ASP A 367 19.02 11.02 36.75
C ASP A 367 19.28 9.86 35.75
N ASP A 368 18.84 8.64 36.11
CA ASP A 368 19.05 7.42 35.32
C ASP A 368 17.80 6.95 34.58
N VAL A 369 16.59 7.46 34.88
CA VAL A 369 15.33 6.98 34.29
C VAL A 369 14.59 8.11 33.59
N ARG A 370 14.27 7.92 32.33
CA ARG A 370 13.55 8.88 31.48
C ARG A 370 12.26 8.24 30.95
N LEU A 371 11.15 8.98 31.09
CA LEU A 371 9.87 8.70 30.43
C LEU A 371 9.77 9.59 29.21
N ASN A 372 9.43 8.98 28.07
CA ASN A 372 9.20 9.67 26.81
C ASN A 372 7.75 9.45 26.37
N LEU A 373 7.11 10.51 25.91
CA LEU A 373 5.79 10.50 25.30
C LEU A 373 5.86 11.21 23.95
N GLY A 374 5.10 10.72 22.98
CA GLY A 374 5.04 11.30 21.64
C GLY A 374 3.64 11.20 21.04
N TYR A 375 3.38 12.10 20.12
CA TYR A 375 2.18 12.10 19.31
C TYR A 375 2.51 12.55 17.90
N HIS A 376 2.06 11.78 16.90
CA HIS A 376 2.13 12.14 15.49
C HIS A 376 0.72 12.29 14.92
N HIS A 377 0.55 13.29 14.07
CA HIS A 377 -0.61 13.44 13.20
C HIS A 377 -0.16 13.58 11.77
N PHE A 378 -0.67 12.72 10.91
CA PHE A 378 -0.47 12.80 9.45
C PHE A 378 -1.71 13.38 8.81
N TYR A 379 -1.54 14.39 7.98
CA TYR A 379 -2.61 15.09 7.25
C TYR A 379 -2.92 14.36 5.93
N ASP A 380 -3.33 13.07 6.03
CA ASP A 380 -3.53 12.20 4.87
C ASP A 380 -4.57 12.76 3.89
N LYS A 381 -5.64 13.40 4.40
CA LYS A 381 -6.69 14.00 3.56
C LYS A 381 -6.24 15.23 2.77
N ASP A 382 -5.14 15.87 3.16
CA ASP A 382 -4.57 17.02 2.48
C ASP A 382 -3.50 16.63 1.44
N ALA A 383 -3.15 15.33 1.37
CA ALA A 383 -2.29 14.78 0.33
C ALA A 383 -3.08 14.60 -0.98
N ASN A 384 -2.40 14.65 -2.12
CA ASN A 384 -3.02 14.31 -3.41
C ASN A 384 -2.60 12.90 -3.79
N TRP A 385 -3.55 11.99 -3.87
CA TRP A 385 -3.33 10.62 -4.31
C TRP A 385 -4.13 10.32 -5.57
N TYR A 386 -3.68 9.34 -6.34
CA TYR A 386 -4.34 8.96 -7.59
C TYR A 386 -5.85 8.78 -7.41
N ASN A 387 -6.64 9.41 -8.30
CA ASN A 387 -8.11 9.45 -8.26
C ASN A 387 -8.70 10.01 -6.95
N ASN A 388 -7.98 10.88 -6.27
CA ASN A 388 -8.39 11.49 -5.00
C ASN A 388 -8.79 10.47 -3.93
N THR A 389 -8.05 9.35 -3.84
CA THR A 389 -8.35 8.28 -2.89
C THR A 389 -8.23 8.70 -1.43
N GLN A 390 -7.50 9.77 -1.12
CA GLN A 390 -7.46 10.38 0.20
C GLN A 390 -8.85 10.86 0.67
N ASP A 391 -9.74 11.23 -0.27
CA ASP A 391 -11.10 11.66 0.06
C ASP A 391 -11.97 10.52 0.61
N LEU A 392 -11.56 9.28 0.33
CA LEU A 392 -12.23 8.07 0.84
C LEU A 392 -11.91 7.77 2.32
N LEU A 393 -10.93 8.45 2.92
CA LEU A 393 -10.64 8.36 4.35
C LEU A 393 -11.60 9.24 5.16
N ASP A 394 -11.89 8.86 6.40
CA ASP A 394 -12.66 9.69 7.33
C ASP A 394 -11.80 10.78 8.00
N GLY A 395 -10.46 10.61 8.02
CA GLY A 395 -9.53 11.56 8.62
C GLY A 395 -8.08 11.16 8.40
N GLY A 396 -7.17 11.91 9.03
CA GLY A 396 -5.74 11.63 9.02
C GLY A 396 -5.33 10.56 10.06
N THR A 397 -4.12 10.04 9.89
CA THR A 397 -3.54 9.02 10.78
C THR A 397 -3.04 9.66 12.07
N ASN A 398 -3.27 8.98 13.19
CA ASN A 398 -2.77 9.38 14.51
C ASN A 398 -1.89 8.29 15.11
N GLU A 399 -0.75 8.66 15.67
CA GLU A 399 0.14 7.77 16.41
C GLU A 399 0.36 8.32 17.82
N TYR A 400 0.26 7.43 18.81
CA TYR A 400 0.51 7.72 20.21
C TYR A 400 1.68 6.85 20.67
N LEU A 401 2.71 7.48 21.23
CA LEU A 401 3.97 6.83 21.54
C LEU A 401 4.31 7.04 23.01
N ALA A 402 4.83 5.98 23.64
CA ALA A 402 5.34 6.05 25.00
C ALA A 402 6.54 5.11 25.15
N GLY A 403 7.49 5.49 26.01
CA GLY A 403 8.62 4.63 26.28
C GLY A 403 9.45 5.09 27.47
N VAL A 404 10.23 4.16 27.98
CA VAL A 404 11.12 4.37 29.13
C VAL A 404 12.55 4.01 28.73
N GLU A 405 13.49 4.81 29.16
CA GLU A 405 14.92 4.54 29.07
C GLU A 405 15.49 4.51 30.50
N TRP A 406 16.36 3.53 30.74
CA TRP A 406 17.01 3.35 32.01
C TRP A 406 18.51 3.12 31.82
N ASP A 407 19.32 4.04 32.37
CA ASP A 407 20.77 3.91 32.46
C ASP A 407 21.12 2.96 33.61
N ILE A 408 21.29 1.66 33.30
CA ILE A 408 21.64 0.64 34.30
C ILE A 408 23.04 0.90 34.84
N THR A 409 23.91 1.42 33.97
CA THR A 409 25.28 1.86 34.30
C THR A 409 25.62 3.08 33.45
N ASP A 410 26.75 3.76 33.75
CA ASP A 410 27.28 4.85 32.92
C ASP A 410 27.55 4.46 31.45
N ARG A 411 27.53 3.15 31.12
CA ARG A 411 27.81 2.62 29.80
C ARG A 411 26.64 1.88 29.17
N LEU A 412 25.66 1.43 29.92
CA LEU A 412 24.57 0.61 29.43
C LEU A 412 23.21 1.26 29.70
N THR A 413 22.53 1.67 28.67
CA THR A 413 21.13 2.09 28.68
C THR A 413 20.27 0.99 28.07
N VAL A 414 19.22 0.56 28.77
CA VAL A 414 18.16 -0.30 28.23
C VAL A 414 16.91 0.53 28.03
N SER A 415 16.07 0.14 27.11
CA SER A 415 14.82 0.83 26.86
C SER A 415 13.75 -0.09 26.31
N GLY A 416 12.50 0.32 26.52
CA GLY A 416 11.33 -0.27 25.92
C GLY A 416 10.25 0.77 25.71
N GLY A 417 9.41 0.55 24.72
CA GLY A 417 8.32 1.46 24.42
C GLY A 417 7.25 0.85 23.53
N THR A 418 6.22 1.63 23.31
CA THR A 418 5.05 1.24 22.52
C THR A 418 4.61 2.38 21.61
N GLN A 419 4.02 2.00 20.47
CA GLN A 419 3.36 2.90 19.55
C GLN A 419 1.97 2.36 19.24
N LEU A 420 0.96 3.21 19.27
CA LEU A 420 -0.40 2.90 18.87
C LEU A 420 -0.72 3.72 17.62
N THR A 421 -1.00 3.05 16.50
CA THR A 421 -1.34 3.71 15.22
C THR A 421 -2.82 3.54 14.93
N ARG A 422 -3.49 4.64 14.65
CA ARG A 422 -4.92 4.72 14.33
C ARG A 422 -5.14 5.43 13.02
N TYR A 423 -5.58 4.65 12.02
CA TYR A 423 -6.03 5.13 10.72
C TYR A 423 -7.53 5.42 10.76
N GLN A 424 -7.98 6.41 10.00
CA GLN A 424 -9.40 6.73 9.83
C GLN A 424 -9.92 6.08 8.53
N LEU A 425 -10.00 4.73 8.55
CA LEU A 425 -10.29 3.90 7.38
C LEU A 425 -11.79 3.81 7.10
N THR A 426 -12.13 3.64 5.82
CA THR A 426 -13.49 3.29 5.36
C THR A 426 -13.44 2.07 4.43
N ASP A 427 -14.57 1.39 4.25
CA ASP A 427 -14.69 0.27 3.31
C ASP A 427 -14.38 0.68 1.87
N ALA A 428 -14.67 1.95 1.51
CA ALA A 428 -14.38 2.48 0.18
C ALA A 428 -12.89 2.67 -0.08
N TYR A 429 -12.10 2.96 0.96
CA TYR A 429 -10.65 3.12 0.85
C TYR A 429 -9.93 1.76 0.77
N MET A 430 -10.42 0.75 1.48
CA MET A 430 -9.74 -0.54 1.60
C MET A 430 -9.76 -1.34 0.30
N ASN A 431 -8.60 -1.84 -0.10
CA ASN A 431 -8.43 -2.71 -1.27
C ASN A 431 -7.26 -3.68 -1.07
N ASP A 432 -7.22 -4.75 -1.86
CA ASP A 432 -6.23 -5.83 -1.72
C ASP A 432 -4.85 -5.52 -2.33
N MET A 433 -4.75 -4.53 -3.19
CA MET A 433 -3.47 -4.12 -3.78
C MET A 433 -2.60 -3.32 -2.82
N SER A 434 -3.25 -2.48 -1.97
CA SER A 434 -2.55 -1.71 -0.95
C SER A 434 -3.51 -1.40 0.20
N PHE A 435 -3.16 -1.82 1.40
CA PHE A 435 -3.96 -1.55 2.59
C PHE A 435 -3.10 -1.28 3.81
N VAL A 436 -3.66 -0.54 4.73
CA VAL A 436 -3.16 -0.31 6.08
C VAL A 436 -4.24 -0.71 7.06
N VAL A 437 -3.88 -1.06 8.28
CA VAL A 437 -4.83 -1.40 9.35
C VAL A 437 -4.29 -0.90 10.68
N ASN A 438 -5.16 -0.62 11.62
CA ASN A 438 -4.82 -0.19 12.96
C ASN A 438 -3.85 -1.17 13.63
N SER A 439 -2.98 -0.64 14.46
CA SER A 439 -1.94 -1.46 15.07
C SER A 439 -1.48 -0.92 16.41
N TYR A 440 -0.84 -1.80 17.17
CA TYR A 440 0.05 -1.44 18.27
C TYR A 440 1.40 -2.12 18.08
N SER A 441 2.45 -1.41 18.45
CA SER A 441 3.82 -1.89 18.32
C SER A 441 4.52 -1.90 19.66
N LEU A 442 5.45 -2.82 19.83
CA LEU A 442 6.33 -2.93 21.00
C LEU A 442 7.77 -2.91 20.53
N GLY A 443 8.57 -2.10 21.16
CA GLY A 443 9.99 -1.97 20.92
C GLY A 443 10.80 -2.17 22.18
N PHE A 444 11.99 -2.75 22.05
CA PHE A 444 12.97 -2.86 23.13
C PHE A 444 14.38 -2.98 22.59
N GLY A 445 15.35 -2.65 23.42
CA GLY A 445 16.75 -2.72 23.02
C GLY A 445 17.68 -2.03 24.00
N PHE A 446 18.90 -1.80 23.56
CA PHE A 446 19.92 -1.18 24.38
C PHE A 446 20.89 -0.33 23.57
N ASN A 447 21.55 0.59 24.29
CA ASN A 447 22.74 1.32 23.86
C ASN A 447 23.90 0.94 24.78
N TYR A 448 25.06 0.66 24.21
CA TYR A 448 26.28 0.34 24.93
C TYR A 448 27.41 1.29 24.53
N LYS A 449 27.84 2.13 25.45
CA LYS A 449 28.98 3.06 25.29
C LYS A 449 30.29 2.25 25.39
N ALA A 450 30.79 1.81 24.23
CA ALA A 450 32.01 1.00 24.15
C ALA A 450 33.27 1.81 24.48
N SER A 451 33.26 3.12 24.14
CA SER A 451 34.27 4.10 24.52
C SER A 451 33.62 5.49 24.61
N ASP A 452 34.38 6.53 24.94
CA ASP A 452 33.89 7.91 24.97
C ASP A 452 33.46 8.41 23.58
N HIS A 453 33.90 7.78 22.54
CA HIS A 453 33.65 8.14 21.14
C HIS A 453 32.74 7.16 20.39
N VAL A 454 32.44 5.99 20.97
CA VAL A 454 31.73 4.92 20.25
C VAL A 454 30.59 4.38 21.11
N THR A 455 29.37 4.46 20.58
CA THR A 455 28.18 3.82 21.16
C THR A 455 27.63 2.80 20.17
N LEU A 456 27.45 1.55 20.60
CA LEU A 456 26.81 0.47 19.87
C LEU A 456 25.34 0.39 20.28
N LYS A 457 24.46 0.12 19.31
CA LYS A 457 23.02 0.11 19.50
C LYS A 457 22.42 -1.16 18.94
N ALA A 458 21.44 -1.74 19.63
CA ALA A 458 20.61 -2.82 19.11
C ALA A 458 19.15 -2.61 19.52
N GLY A 459 18.24 -2.97 18.63
CA GLY A 459 16.81 -2.81 18.88
C GLY A 459 15.99 -3.84 18.12
N TYR A 460 14.87 -4.19 18.72
CA TYR A 460 13.83 -5.03 18.11
C TYR A 460 12.50 -4.28 18.21
N PHE A 461 11.70 -4.35 17.14
CA PHE A 461 10.41 -3.70 17.07
C PHE A 461 9.42 -4.62 16.36
N GLN A 462 8.29 -4.88 17.01
CA GLN A 462 7.22 -5.71 16.46
C GLN A 462 5.93 -4.93 16.42
N THR A 463 5.26 -4.93 15.26
CA THR A 463 3.92 -4.39 15.10
C THR A 463 2.90 -5.51 15.03
N ASN A 464 1.89 -5.42 15.87
CA ASN A 464 0.72 -6.29 15.90
C ASN A 464 -0.46 -5.51 15.31
N TYR A 465 -1.07 -6.06 14.29
CA TYR A 465 -2.13 -5.40 13.54
C TYR A 465 -3.50 -5.94 13.94
N GLU A 466 -4.48 -5.05 13.97
CA GLU A 466 -5.89 -5.41 14.09
C GLU A 466 -6.38 -5.91 12.73
N ASN A 467 -7.41 -6.75 12.72
CA ASN A 467 -8.07 -7.10 11.48
C ASN A 467 -9.00 -5.95 11.04
N TYR A 468 -9.08 -5.73 9.74
CA TYR A 468 -10.12 -4.89 9.14
C TYR A 468 -11.02 -5.76 8.29
N ASP A 469 -12.28 -5.85 8.67
CA ASP A 469 -13.27 -6.65 7.98
C ASP A 469 -14.21 -5.76 7.16
N ARG A 470 -14.34 -6.09 5.87
CA ARG A 470 -15.21 -5.40 4.92
C ARG A 470 -16.23 -6.37 4.35
N VAL A 471 -17.46 -5.93 4.19
CA VAL A 471 -18.51 -6.69 3.51
C VAL A 471 -19.21 -5.80 2.49
N THR A 472 -19.34 -6.25 1.25
CA THR A 472 -20.09 -5.51 0.24
C THR A 472 -21.57 -5.45 0.61
N THR A 473 -22.22 -4.31 0.32
CA THR A 473 -23.64 -4.09 0.62
C THR A 473 -24.59 -4.56 -0.47
N LYS A 474 -24.04 -4.97 -1.63
CA LYS A 474 -24.79 -5.41 -2.80
C LYS A 474 -24.45 -6.84 -3.16
N GLU A 475 -25.44 -7.62 -3.60
CA GLU A 475 -25.23 -8.97 -4.11
C GLU A 475 -24.37 -9.01 -5.40
N PRO A 476 -23.48 -9.98 -5.57
CA PRO A 476 -23.17 -11.03 -4.58
C PRO A 476 -22.41 -10.47 -3.38
N LEU A 477 -22.75 -10.93 -2.17
CA LEU A 477 -22.03 -10.51 -0.96
C LEU A 477 -20.60 -11.06 -1.00
N VAL A 478 -19.65 -10.15 -0.94
CA VAL A 478 -18.20 -10.45 -0.84
C VAL A 478 -17.73 -9.88 0.49
N SER A 479 -16.93 -10.66 1.22
CA SER A 479 -16.30 -10.20 2.44
C SER A 479 -14.79 -10.39 2.34
N ASP A 480 -14.04 -9.39 2.83
CA ASP A 480 -12.59 -9.44 2.92
C ASP A 480 -12.15 -9.12 4.35
N SER A 481 -11.21 -9.89 4.87
CA SER A 481 -10.52 -9.62 6.13
C SER A 481 -9.06 -9.34 5.83
N PHE A 482 -8.58 -8.16 6.24
CA PHE A 482 -7.23 -7.67 6.01
C PHE A 482 -6.44 -7.70 7.30
N THR A 483 -5.25 -8.33 7.29
CA THR A 483 -4.33 -8.31 8.41
C THR A 483 -2.87 -8.26 7.94
N ARG A 484 -1.96 -7.91 8.87
CA ARG A 484 -0.53 -7.78 8.60
C ARG A 484 0.28 -8.27 9.79
N THR A 485 1.55 -8.57 9.53
CA THR A 485 2.59 -8.69 10.56
C THR A 485 3.77 -7.82 10.17
N ASN A 486 4.54 -7.35 11.15
CA ASN A 486 5.81 -6.67 10.90
C ASN A 486 6.76 -6.90 12.07
N ARG A 487 7.98 -7.34 11.76
CA ARG A 487 9.07 -7.53 12.72
C ARG A 487 10.32 -6.88 12.17
N VAL A 488 10.96 -6.06 12.99
CA VAL A 488 12.17 -5.32 12.63
C VAL A 488 13.25 -5.59 13.65
N LEU A 489 14.42 -5.96 13.18
CA LEU A 489 15.64 -6.08 13.97
C LEU A 489 16.65 -5.05 13.46
N GLY A 490 17.33 -4.37 14.34
CA GLY A 490 18.30 -3.36 13.94
C GLY A 490 19.53 -3.31 14.84
N ILE A 491 20.62 -2.91 14.21
CA ILE A 491 21.89 -2.58 14.87
C ILE A 491 22.42 -1.24 14.36
N GLY A 492 23.14 -0.54 15.19
CA GLY A 492 23.69 0.78 14.86
C GLY A 492 24.97 1.08 15.61
N CYS A 493 25.68 2.05 15.10
CA CYS A 493 26.89 2.60 15.70
C CYS A 493 26.81 4.11 15.65
N GLU A 494 27.10 4.77 16.77
CA GLU A 494 27.24 6.21 16.85
C GLU A 494 28.66 6.58 17.25
N LEU A 495 29.20 7.57 16.54
CA LEU A 495 30.54 8.12 16.74
C LEU A 495 30.40 9.59 17.15
N ALA A 496 31.18 10.03 18.13
CA ALA A 496 31.25 11.42 18.61
C ALA A 496 32.71 11.85 18.77
N PHE A 497 33.06 13.02 18.18
CA PHE A 497 34.44 13.55 18.15
C PHE A 497 34.48 15.03 18.53
#